data_35402dc05f95f42ee570b4a0b54edbe0
#
_entry.id   35402dc05f95f42ee570b4a0b54edbe0
#
_cell.length_a   1.000
_cell.length_b   1.000
_cell.length_c   1.000
_cell.angle_alpha   90.00
_cell.angle_beta   90.00
_cell.angle_gamma   90.00
#
_symmetry.space_group_name_H-M   'P 1'
#
loop_
_entity.id
_entity.type
_entity.pdbx_description
1 polymer ?
#
loop_
_entity_poly.entity_id
_entity_poly.type
_entity_poly.pdbx_seq_one_letter_code
_entity_poly.pdbx_strand_id
1 'polypeptide(L)'
;MTARQRILDSLQQEEDFLCALATAGADGHPRVRYMKATIADDLVIRCPTFATTQKVMDIRTCPYVSLTCGETDSLRPGSYFQISGHAEISQEKSDRIAAWTSRLEKWFSSIEDPNYAVVRIIPTRILALPIGGGPAGEAWSGTE
;
A
#
# COMPACT_ATOMS: atom_id res chain seq x y z
N MET A 1 8.28 2.22 22.03
CA MET A 1 7.62 1.73 20.80
C MET A 1 8.44 2.16 19.60
N THR A 2 8.82 1.23 18.74
CA THR A 2 9.58 1.53 17.52
C THR A 2 8.69 2.19 16.46
N ALA A 3 9.29 2.84 15.47
CA ALA A 3 8.56 3.39 14.32
C ALA A 3 7.77 2.29 13.60
N ARG A 4 8.41 1.14 13.39
CA ARG A 4 7.76 -0.04 12.80
C ARG A 4 6.49 -0.43 13.55
N GLN A 5 6.54 -0.47 14.88
CA GLN A 5 5.40 -0.88 15.69
C GLN A 5 4.24 0.13 15.62
N ARG A 6 4.56 1.43 15.59
CA ARG A 6 3.54 2.47 15.43
C ARG A 6 2.83 2.38 14.08
N ILE A 7 3.58 2.07 13.03
CA ILE A 7 3.01 1.88 11.71
C ILE A 7 2.03 0.71 11.73
N LEU A 8 2.45 -0.43 12.26
CA LEU A 8 1.61 -1.63 12.35
C LEU A 8 0.38 -1.38 13.22
N ASP A 9 0.56 -0.75 14.38
CA ASP A 9 -0.57 -0.43 15.26
C ASP A 9 -1.59 0.47 14.57
N SER A 10 -1.13 1.40 13.74
CA SER A 10 -2.02 2.30 13.01
C SER A 10 -2.75 1.61 11.84
N LEU A 11 -2.07 0.76 11.10
CA LEU A 11 -2.58 0.22 9.84
C LEU A 11 -3.21 -1.16 9.98
N GLN A 12 -3.04 -1.84 11.11
CA GLN A 12 -3.65 -3.16 11.37
C GLN A 12 -4.89 -3.09 12.25
N GLN A 13 -5.46 -1.90 12.50
CA GLN A 13 -6.67 -1.77 13.32
C GLN A 13 -7.89 -2.38 12.64
N GLU A 14 -7.96 -2.29 11.33
CA GLU A 14 -9.02 -2.84 10.50
C GLU A 14 -8.46 -3.96 9.63
N GLU A 15 -9.36 -4.71 8.99
CA GLU A 15 -9.00 -5.79 8.07
C GLU A 15 -8.13 -5.28 6.91
N ASP A 16 -8.48 -4.10 6.38
CA ASP A 16 -7.71 -3.39 5.36
C ASP A 16 -7.72 -1.89 5.65
N PHE A 17 -6.87 -1.15 4.96
CA PHE A 17 -6.82 0.30 5.10
C PHE A 17 -6.85 0.98 3.72
N LEU A 18 -7.35 2.22 3.71
CA LEU A 18 -7.36 3.03 2.50
C LEU A 18 -6.00 3.68 2.28
N CYS A 19 -5.51 3.61 1.06
CA CYS A 19 -4.32 4.35 0.65
C CYS A 19 -4.53 5.02 -0.70
N ALA A 20 -3.72 6.03 -0.98
CA ALA A 20 -3.59 6.63 -2.30
C ALA A 20 -2.26 6.16 -2.87
N LEU A 21 -2.30 5.34 -3.91
CA LEU A 21 -1.12 4.74 -4.53
C LEU A 21 -0.73 5.48 -5.80
N ALA A 22 0.52 5.92 -5.84
CA ALA A 22 1.10 6.59 -7.01
C ALA A 22 2.01 5.64 -7.77
N THR A 23 1.83 5.60 -9.08
CA THR A 23 2.66 4.85 -10.02
C THR A 23 3.13 5.75 -11.15
N ALA A 24 4.18 5.36 -11.84
CA ALA A 24 4.63 6.02 -13.05
C ALA A 24 4.85 4.96 -14.14
N GLY A 25 4.36 5.24 -15.34
CA GLY A 25 4.51 4.33 -16.47
C GLY A 25 5.59 4.75 -17.43
N ALA A 26 5.58 4.17 -18.63
CA ALA A 26 6.56 4.42 -19.68
C ALA A 26 6.59 5.87 -20.15
N ASP A 27 5.47 6.60 -20.03
CA ASP A 27 5.37 8.02 -20.39
C ASP A 27 5.97 8.97 -19.33
N GLY A 28 6.35 8.44 -18.16
CA GLY A 28 6.90 9.23 -17.06
C GLY A 28 5.87 10.03 -16.29
N HIS A 29 4.60 9.99 -16.66
CA HIS A 29 3.54 10.70 -15.95
C HIS A 29 3.14 9.95 -14.69
N PRO A 30 3.15 10.59 -13.52
CA PRO A 30 2.67 9.96 -12.30
C PRO A 30 1.14 9.86 -12.33
N ARG A 31 0.62 8.76 -11.83
CA ARG A 31 -0.80 8.51 -11.67
C ARG A 31 -1.07 8.12 -10.23
N VAL A 32 -2.19 8.60 -9.68
CA VAL A 32 -2.56 8.30 -8.30
C VAL A 32 -4.02 7.85 -8.25
N ARG A 33 -4.32 6.87 -7.42
CA ARG A 33 -5.67 6.35 -7.21
C ARG A 33 -5.81 5.83 -5.80
N TYR A 34 -7.05 5.82 -5.31
CA TYR A 34 -7.33 5.18 -4.02
C TYR A 34 -7.36 3.66 -4.18
N MET A 35 -6.83 2.98 -3.19
CA MET A 35 -6.83 1.52 -3.11
C MET A 35 -7.02 1.07 -1.67
N LYS A 36 -7.54 -0.14 -1.50
CA LYS A 36 -7.50 -0.82 -0.20
C LYS A 36 -6.28 -1.70 -0.14
N ALA A 37 -5.65 -1.74 1.01
CA ALA A 37 -4.42 -2.48 1.22
C ALA A 37 -4.42 -3.19 2.57
N THR A 38 -3.62 -4.23 2.67
CA THR A 38 -3.28 -4.88 3.93
C THR A 38 -1.79 -4.72 4.18
N ILE A 39 -1.37 -4.80 5.44
CA ILE A 39 0.04 -4.79 5.82
C ILE A 39 0.31 -5.95 6.76
N ALA A 40 1.36 -6.69 6.47
CA ALA A 40 1.82 -7.79 7.31
C ALA A 40 2.87 -7.32 8.32
N ASP A 41 3.19 -8.18 9.28
CA ASP A 41 4.14 -7.82 10.35
C ASP A 41 5.56 -7.54 9.85
N ASP A 42 5.90 -8.02 8.67
CA ASP A 42 7.15 -7.72 7.98
C ASP A 42 7.12 -6.40 7.21
N LEU A 43 6.04 -5.62 7.33
CA LEU A 43 5.76 -4.36 6.64
C LEU A 43 5.44 -4.50 5.15
N VAL A 44 5.37 -5.68 4.61
CA VAL A 44 4.95 -5.86 3.21
C VAL A 44 3.49 -5.45 3.07
N ILE A 45 3.23 -4.57 2.10
CA ILE A 45 1.90 -4.04 1.81
C ILE A 45 1.37 -4.73 0.56
N ARG A 46 0.11 -5.16 0.61
CA ARG A 46 -0.53 -5.86 -0.50
C ARG A 46 -1.84 -5.20 -0.88
N CYS A 47 -1.96 -4.82 -2.14
CA CYS A 47 -3.17 -4.21 -2.69
C CYS A 47 -3.79 -5.15 -3.71
N PRO A 48 -5.00 -5.67 -3.46
CA PRO A 48 -5.73 -6.44 -4.47
C PRO A 48 -6.04 -5.56 -5.69
N THR A 49 -5.93 -6.14 -6.87
CA THR A 49 -6.26 -5.44 -8.11
C THR A 49 -6.66 -6.44 -9.19
N PHE A 50 -7.31 -5.94 -10.25
CA PHE A 50 -7.50 -6.72 -11.47
C PHE A 50 -6.19 -6.79 -12.25
N ALA A 51 -5.87 -7.96 -12.78
CA ALA A 51 -4.58 -8.23 -13.43
C ALA A 51 -4.30 -7.37 -14.68
N THR A 52 -5.33 -6.73 -15.26
CA THR A 52 -5.24 -6.01 -16.53
C THR A 52 -5.39 -4.50 -16.39
N THR A 53 -5.22 -3.95 -15.19
CA THR A 53 -5.35 -2.50 -14.98
C THR A 53 -4.10 -1.74 -15.40
N GLN A 54 -4.27 -0.41 -15.58
CA GLN A 54 -3.16 0.48 -15.95
C GLN A 54 -2.03 0.46 -14.91
N LYS A 55 -2.37 0.40 -13.61
CA LYS A 55 -1.36 0.35 -12.55
C LYS A 55 -0.46 -0.88 -12.65
N VAL A 56 -1.01 -2.01 -13.10
CA VAL A 56 -0.22 -3.23 -13.31
C VAL A 56 0.80 -3.02 -14.42
N MET A 57 0.41 -2.39 -15.52
CA MET A 57 1.31 -2.06 -16.62
C MET A 57 2.36 -1.06 -16.19
N ASP A 58 1.97 -0.04 -15.45
CA ASP A 58 2.89 0.97 -14.92
C ASP A 58 3.96 0.32 -14.04
N ILE A 59 3.57 -0.53 -13.12
CA ILE A 59 4.48 -1.19 -12.16
C ILE A 59 5.44 -2.13 -12.88
N ARG A 60 4.99 -2.83 -13.90
CA ARG A 60 5.86 -3.70 -14.71
C ARG A 60 6.94 -2.91 -15.44
N THR A 61 6.64 -1.68 -15.81
CA THR A 61 7.59 -0.79 -16.48
C THR A 61 8.47 -0.05 -15.49
N CYS A 62 7.87 0.51 -14.43
CA CYS A 62 8.56 1.24 -13.38
C CYS A 62 8.09 0.72 -12.01
N PRO A 63 8.91 -0.10 -11.33
CA PRO A 63 8.49 -0.75 -10.08
C PRO A 63 8.53 0.15 -8.85
N TYR A 64 8.99 1.39 -8.97
CA TYR A 64 9.05 2.31 -7.85
C TYR A 64 7.69 2.97 -7.66
N VAL A 65 7.15 2.88 -6.45
CA VAL A 65 5.84 3.41 -6.11
C VAL A 65 5.92 4.24 -4.83
N SER A 66 4.91 5.07 -4.64
CA SER A 66 4.70 5.78 -3.37
C SER A 66 3.24 5.71 -3.01
N LEU A 67 2.95 5.69 -1.71
CA LEU A 67 1.57 5.74 -1.24
C LEU A 67 1.46 6.59 0.01
N THR A 68 0.28 7.13 0.25
CA THR A 68 -0.09 7.79 1.51
C THR A 68 -1.24 7.05 2.13
N CYS A 69 -1.25 6.96 3.45
CA CYS A 69 -2.31 6.32 4.23
C CYS A 69 -2.27 6.85 5.66
N GLY A 70 -3.28 6.52 6.46
CA GLY A 70 -3.36 6.94 7.84
C GLY A 70 -4.41 8.03 8.06
N GLU A 71 -4.16 8.94 8.99
CA GLU A 71 -5.12 9.99 9.34
C GLU A 71 -5.38 10.93 8.17
N THR A 72 -6.64 11.21 7.88
CA THR A 72 -7.04 12.09 6.78
C THR A 72 -7.80 13.34 7.25
N ASP A 73 -8.23 13.37 8.51
CA ASP A 73 -8.97 14.50 9.06
C ASP A 73 -7.99 15.50 9.69
N SER A 74 -7.83 16.67 9.06
CA SER A 74 -6.93 17.71 9.53
C SER A 74 -7.34 18.35 10.88
N LEU A 75 -8.57 18.08 11.34
CA LEU A 75 -9.05 18.57 12.63
C LEU A 75 -8.75 17.60 13.77
N ARG A 76 -8.23 16.40 13.47
CA ARG A 76 -7.88 15.39 14.47
C ARG A 76 -6.36 15.35 14.65
N PRO A 77 -5.87 15.11 15.88
CA PRO A 77 -4.45 14.87 16.09
C PRO A 77 -4.07 13.54 15.45
N GLY A 78 -2.89 13.49 14.87
CA GLY A 78 -2.41 12.26 14.25
C GLY A 78 -1.49 12.54 13.07
N SER A 79 -1.01 11.46 12.50
CA SER A 79 -0.09 11.48 11.37
C SER A 79 -0.64 10.63 10.24
N TYR A 80 -0.34 11.05 9.02
CA TYR A 80 -0.42 10.15 7.90
C TYR A 80 0.99 9.67 7.55
N PHE A 81 1.05 8.60 6.79
CA PHE A 81 2.32 8.01 6.37
C PHE A 81 2.54 8.26 4.88
N GLN A 82 3.78 8.58 4.54
CA GLN A 82 4.24 8.59 3.18
C GLN A 82 5.22 7.45 3.02
N ILE A 83 4.87 6.49 2.19
CA ILE A 83 5.61 5.24 2.03
C ILE A 83 6.16 5.17 0.61
N SER A 84 7.47 5.06 0.50
CA SER A 84 8.13 4.76 -0.77
C SER A 84 8.52 3.29 -0.78
N GLY A 85 8.39 2.65 -1.92
CA GLY A 85 8.70 1.24 -2.00
C GLY A 85 8.92 0.73 -3.41
N HIS A 86 9.23 -0.54 -3.47
CA HIS A 86 9.38 -1.30 -4.70
C HIS A 86 8.19 -2.25 -4.81
N ALA A 87 7.48 -2.20 -5.92
CA ALA A 87 6.30 -3.00 -6.16
C ALA A 87 6.55 -4.06 -7.22
N GLU A 88 5.90 -5.18 -7.04
CA GLU A 88 5.82 -6.25 -8.03
C GLU A 88 4.39 -6.75 -8.13
N ILE A 89 4.01 -7.25 -9.29
CA ILE A 89 2.71 -7.83 -9.51
C ILE A 89 2.81 -9.31 -9.22
N SER A 90 2.03 -9.77 -8.26
CA SER A 90 2.05 -11.15 -7.79
C SER A 90 0.71 -11.83 -8.01
N GLN A 91 0.76 -13.07 -8.47
CA GLN A 91 -0.38 -13.98 -8.48
C GLN A 91 -0.06 -15.24 -7.68
N GLU A 92 0.98 -15.18 -6.86
CA GLU A 92 1.37 -16.25 -5.97
C GLU A 92 0.27 -16.47 -4.91
N LYS A 93 0.01 -17.74 -4.60
CA LYS A 93 -1.05 -18.12 -3.66
C LYS A 93 -0.88 -17.46 -2.30
N SER A 94 0.34 -17.38 -1.79
CA SER A 94 0.64 -16.77 -0.49
C SER A 94 0.25 -15.29 -0.45
N ASP A 95 0.54 -14.54 -1.50
CA ASP A 95 0.17 -13.13 -1.59
C ASP A 95 -1.34 -12.96 -1.76
N ARG A 96 -1.97 -13.80 -2.56
CA ARG A 96 -3.41 -13.79 -2.76
C ARG A 96 -4.16 -14.06 -1.46
N ILE A 97 -3.69 -14.99 -0.66
CA ILE A 97 -4.27 -15.30 0.66
C ILE A 97 -4.07 -14.11 1.61
N ALA A 98 -2.85 -13.58 1.67
CA ALA A 98 -2.52 -12.49 2.59
C ALA A 98 -3.30 -11.20 2.30
N ALA A 99 -3.64 -10.95 1.04
CA ALA A 99 -4.38 -9.76 0.62
C ALA A 99 -5.89 -9.95 0.59
N TRP A 100 -6.39 -11.19 0.75
CA TRP A 100 -7.82 -11.48 0.64
C TRP A 100 -8.59 -10.91 1.82
N THR A 101 -9.67 -10.19 1.51
CA THR A 101 -10.68 -9.75 2.48
C THR A 101 -12.06 -10.12 1.94
N SER A 102 -13.07 -10.15 2.82
CA SER A 102 -14.44 -10.49 2.44
C SER A 102 -15.01 -9.58 1.36
N ARG A 103 -14.52 -8.35 1.29
CA ARG A 103 -14.90 -7.35 0.27
C ARG A 103 -14.62 -7.84 -1.16
N LEU A 104 -13.60 -8.66 -1.35
CA LEU A 104 -13.15 -9.11 -2.66
C LEU A 104 -14.10 -10.11 -3.32
N GLU A 105 -15.00 -10.72 -2.55
CA GLU A 105 -16.01 -11.64 -3.09
C GLU A 105 -16.93 -10.99 -4.11
N LYS A 106 -17.06 -9.67 -4.08
CA LYS A 106 -17.83 -8.90 -5.08
C LYS A 106 -17.16 -8.83 -6.43
N TRP A 107 -15.84 -8.99 -6.47
CA TRP A 107 -15.02 -8.71 -7.65
C TRP A 107 -14.39 -9.95 -8.25
N PHE A 108 -14.13 -10.96 -7.41
CA PHE A 108 -13.42 -12.18 -7.82
C PHE A 108 -14.20 -13.41 -7.38
N SER A 109 -14.18 -14.44 -8.22
CA SER A 109 -14.87 -15.70 -7.95
C SER A 109 -14.26 -16.45 -6.75
N SER A 110 -12.95 -16.37 -6.60
CA SER A 110 -12.20 -16.98 -5.51
C SER A 110 -10.80 -16.43 -5.49
N ILE A 111 -10.01 -16.86 -4.51
CA ILE A 111 -8.57 -16.57 -4.44
C ILE A 111 -7.85 -17.02 -5.72
N GLU A 112 -8.36 -18.01 -6.40
CA GLU A 112 -7.75 -18.60 -7.60
C GLU A 112 -8.21 -17.94 -8.91
N ASP A 113 -9.07 -16.91 -8.83
CA ASP A 113 -9.55 -16.20 -10.01
C ASP A 113 -8.36 -15.65 -10.81
N PRO A 114 -8.23 -15.98 -12.11
CA PRO A 114 -7.10 -15.51 -12.92
C PRO A 114 -7.06 -13.98 -13.09
N ASN A 115 -8.18 -13.30 -12.84
CA ASN A 115 -8.23 -11.83 -12.89
C ASN A 115 -7.74 -11.18 -11.60
N TYR A 116 -7.53 -11.95 -10.54
CA TYR A 116 -7.08 -11.45 -9.25
C TYR A 116 -5.56 -11.41 -9.21
N ALA A 117 -5.01 -10.22 -9.09
CA ALA A 117 -3.59 -9.99 -8.86
C ALA A 117 -3.40 -9.15 -7.60
N VAL A 118 -2.18 -9.13 -7.09
CA VAL A 118 -1.80 -8.38 -5.92
C VAL A 118 -0.63 -7.48 -6.28
N VAL A 119 -0.76 -6.19 -5.98
CA VAL A 119 0.38 -5.29 -5.96
C VAL A 119 1.09 -5.51 -4.63
N ARG A 120 2.25 -6.14 -4.68
CA ARG A 120 3.06 -6.45 -3.51
C ARG A 120 4.14 -5.38 -3.37
N ILE A 121 4.05 -4.59 -2.30
CA ILE A 121 4.92 -3.44 -2.09
C ILE A 121 5.86 -3.73 -0.92
N ILE A 122 7.15 -3.64 -1.20
CA ILE A 122 8.20 -3.75 -0.19
C ILE A 122 8.65 -2.33 0.13
N PRO A 123 8.31 -1.80 1.32
CA PRO A 123 8.70 -0.44 1.68
C PRO A 123 10.22 -0.31 1.77
N THR A 124 10.71 0.83 1.29
CA THR A 124 12.11 1.22 1.44
C THR A 124 12.27 2.40 2.40
N ARG A 125 11.23 3.23 2.53
CA ARG A 125 11.22 4.37 3.44
C ARG A 125 9.79 4.70 3.84
N ILE A 126 9.60 5.02 5.12
CA ILE A 126 8.31 5.45 5.65
C ILE A 126 8.51 6.70 6.49
N LEU A 127 7.80 7.77 6.15
CA LEU A 127 7.77 9.02 6.90
C LEU A 127 6.42 9.14 7.59
N ALA A 128 6.42 9.63 8.82
CA ALA A 128 5.21 10.05 9.52
C ALA A 128 5.13 11.58 9.45
N LEU A 129 4.03 12.09 8.91
CA LEU A 129 3.83 13.52 8.69
C LEU A 129 2.59 13.98 9.44
N PRO A 130 2.67 15.14 10.15
CA PRO A 130 1.47 15.69 10.80
C PRO A 130 0.42 16.06 9.77
N ILE A 131 -0.83 15.65 10.00
CA ILE A 131 -1.90 15.90 9.02
C ILE A 131 -2.22 17.39 8.86
N GLY A 132 -2.03 18.20 9.88
CA GLY A 132 -2.25 19.64 9.84
C GLY A 132 -1.08 20.46 9.27
N GLY A 133 -0.03 19.82 8.80
CA GLY A 133 1.19 20.46 8.34
C GLY A 133 2.28 20.48 9.41
N GLY A 134 3.50 20.75 9.00
CA GLY A 134 4.65 20.75 9.89
C GLY A 134 5.75 19.82 9.39
N PRO A 135 6.87 19.72 10.14
CA PRO A 135 7.98 18.88 9.71
C PRO A 135 7.66 17.39 9.80
N ALA A 136 8.32 16.60 8.97
CA ALA A 136 8.21 15.15 9.00
C ALA A 136 8.65 14.63 10.39
N GLY A 137 7.89 13.65 10.88
CA GLY A 137 8.23 12.93 12.11
C GLY A 137 9.20 11.79 11.84
N GLU A 138 8.98 10.68 12.53
CA GLU A 138 9.85 9.51 12.41
C GLU A 138 9.92 8.97 10.98
N ALA A 139 11.09 8.44 10.65
CA ALA A 139 11.33 7.76 9.39
C ALA A 139 11.81 6.34 9.67
N TRP A 140 11.30 5.41 8.89
CA TRP A 140 11.80 4.05 8.83
C TRP A 140 12.49 3.85 7.47
N SER A 141 13.64 3.21 7.44
CA SER A 141 14.45 3.10 6.22
C SER A 141 14.88 1.67 5.88
N GLY A 142 14.17 0.69 6.37
CA GLY A 142 14.45 -0.71 6.07
C GLY A 142 15.54 -1.37 6.89
N THR A 143 16.15 -0.65 7.81
CA THR A 143 17.25 -1.14 8.64
C THR A 143 16.87 -1.40 10.09
N GLU A 144 15.61 -1.20 10.42
CA GLU A 144 15.10 -1.38 11.79
C GLU A 144 14.31 -2.67 11.93
#